data_404af7f35efae2716cc06af82bed47d2
#
_entry.id   404af7f35efae2716cc06af82bed47d2
#
_cell.length_a   1.000
_cell.length_b   1.000
_cell.length_c   1.000
_cell.angle_alpha   90.00
_cell.angle_beta   90.00
_cell.angle_gamma   90.00
#
_symmetry.space_group_name_H-M   'P 1'
#
loop_
_entity.id
_entity.type
_entity.pdbx_description
1 polymer ?
#
loop_
_entity_poly.entity_id
_entity_poly.type
_entity_poly.pdbx_seq_one_letter_code
_entity_poly.pdbx_strand_id
1 'polypeptide(L)'
;MKNTTFNLSPLAKAFAMTTAVALSSQAFAQEETEVKEKDVEKIQVTGSLGSLPGQDVESVFGFGKSILETPRSASTISQEQMERFNVSDIDELVAFAPGTFTQSFFGVAGSLDVRGTPGETYFRGVKRLDNPGNYPTPIGASSRIDIVRGPASPIYGPSKIGGYLNFNPKSARASGGQYLDAPTGALSYTTGSWDKSILTAEVGGPASVAGKEMGYYIYGELENSDSYYDNTQTDQTVLQASFNVDITDNLRFEFGGMYHDYDGNQVAGWNRLTQELVDDGTYITGTAQPLDTDGDGQISHEEYAEVADLVAPFIFTPAVPLDTVTADFFDPLMALENPGTTTLSGSQTLVAPDDQLSNEAITLYFDTIYYTD
;
A
#
# COMPACT_ATOMS: atom_id res chain seq x y z
N MET A 1 9.98 27.64 9.88
CA MET A 1 9.44 26.59 10.77
C MET A 1 7.95 26.85 10.88
N LYS A 2 7.14 26.18 10.06
CA LYS A 2 5.69 26.12 10.26
C LYS A 2 5.45 25.15 11.43
N ASN A 3 4.71 25.57 12.42
CA ASN A 3 4.22 24.66 13.45
C ASN A 3 3.19 23.73 12.82
N THR A 4 3.60 22.56 12.44
CA THR A 4 2.68 21.48 12.03
C THR A 4 1.94 21.01 13.28
N THR A 5 0.71 21.47 13.46
CA THR A 5 -0.20 20.89 14.43
C THR A 5 -0.84 19.66 13.77
N PHE A 6 -0.49 18.47 14.24
CA PHE A 6 -1.21 17.23 13.89
C PHE A 6 -2.70 17.40 14.20
N ASN A 7 -3.51 17.55 13.16
CA ASN A 7 -4.96 17.54 13.27
C ASN A 7 -5.46 16.10 13.12
N LEU A 8 -5.35 15.34 14.20
CA LEU A 8 -5.90 13.98 14.26
C LEU A 8 -7.43 14.03 14.06
N SER A 9 -7.95 13.15 13.21
CA SER A 9 -9.38 12.93 13.07
C SER A 9 -10.01 12.56 14.43
N PRO A 10 -11.30 12.77 14.65
CA PRO A 10 -11.96 12.43 15.91
C PRO A 10 -11.77 10.96 16.31
N LEU A 11 -11.68 10.06 15.32
CA LEU A 11 -11.48 8.62 15.54
C LEU A 11 -10.05 8.33 15.99
N ALA A 12 -9.06 8.97 15.38
CA ALA A 12 -7.65 8.84 15.74
C ALA A 12 -7.39 9.39 17.16
N LYS A 13 -8.09 10.47 17.56
CA LYS A 13 -8.03 11.01 18.93
C LYS A 13 -8.64 10.03 19.95
N ALA A 14 -9.73 9.37 19.59
CA ALA A 14 -10.36 8.35 20.45
C ALA A 14 -9.47 7.11 20.62
N PHE A 15 -8.79 6.68 19.55
CA PHE A 15 -7.86 5.55 19.59
C PHE A 15 -6.60 5.86 20.41
N ALA A 16 -6.00 7.04 20.22
CA ALA A 16 -4.85 7.48 21.00
C ALA A 16 -5.17 7.57 22.51
N MET A 17 -6.39 7.98 22.86
CA MET A 17 -6.85 7.99 24.26
C MET A 17 -7.06 6.59 24.84
N THR A 18 -7.61 5.64 24.05
CA THR A 18 -7.85 4.26 24.52
C THR A 18 -6.53 3.48 24.70
N THR A 19 -5.56 3.66 23.82
CA THR A 19 -4.24 3.04 23.97
C THR A 19 -3.45 3.61 25.14
N ALA A 20 -3.52 4.92 25.39
CA ALA A 20 -2.89 5.55 26.56
C ALA A 20 -3.49 5.04 27.88
N VAL A 21 -4.81 4.81 27.93
CA VAL A 21 -5.48 4.26 29.14
C VAL A 21 -5.12 2.79 29.35
N ALA A 22 -4.98 1.99 28.29
CA ALA A 22 -4.59 0.58 28.41
C ALA A 22 -3.14 0.41 28.88
N LEU A 23 -2.23 1.31 28.49
CA LEU A 23 -0.84 1.31 28.94
C LEU A 23 -0.69 1.79 30.39
N SER A 24 -1.55 2.71 30.84
CA SER A 24 -1.49 3.23 32.22
C SER A 24 -2.01 2.26 33.28
N SER A 25 -2.90 1.33 32.92
CA SER A 25 -3.46 0.37 33.88
C SER A 25 -2.49 -0.79 34.24
N GLN A 26 -1.44 -1.01 33.47
CA GLN A 26 -0.42 -2.02 33.79
C GLN A 26 0.76 -1.49 34.61
N ALA A 27 0.95 -0.17 34.67
CA ALA A 27 2.05 0.44 35.42
C ALA A 27 1.85 0.42 36.95
N PHE A 28 0.68 0.03 37.47
CA PHE A 28 0.38 0.06 38.92
C PHE A 28 0.30 -1.31 39.59
N ALA A 29 0.68 -2.39 38.93
CA ALA A 29 0.63 -3.74 39.49
C ALA A 29 2.03 -4.37 39.63
N GLN A 30 2.98 -3.65 40.20
CA GLN A 30 4.24 -4.25 40.62
C GLN A 30 4.53 -3.83 42.08
N GLU A 31 3.99 -4.63 42.99
CA GLU A 31 4.41 -4.66 44.39
C GLU A 31 5.25 -5.91 44.61
N GLU A 32 6.46 -5.64 45.09
CA GLU A 32 7.47 -6.50 45.75
C GLU A 32 7.34 -8.03 45.62
N THR A 33 8.33 -8.66 44.99
CA THR A 33 8.80 -9.97 45.46
C THR A 33 10.32 -10.13 45.29
N GLU A 34 10.95 -10.49 46.38
CA GLU A 34 12.28 -10.99 46.66
C GLU A 34 13.28 -11.27 45.53
N VAL A 35 14.46 -10.72 45.72
CA VAL A 35 15.72 -11.04 45.06
C VAL A 35 16.01 -12.54 45.18
N LYS A 36 15.89 -13.28 44.10
CA LYS A 36 16.51 -14.60 43.88
C LYS A 36 17.48 -14.55 42.72
N GLU A 37 18.63 -15.14 42.96
CA GLU A 37 19.80 -15.40 42.13
C GLU A 37 19.65 -15.17 40.62
N LYS A 38 20.70 -14.50 40.08
CA LYS A 38 20.94 -14.31 38.65
C LYS A 38 20.84 -15.61 37.89
N ASP A 39 19.68 -15.91 37.38
CA ASP A 39 19.57 -16.79 36.23
C ASP A 39 20.10 -16.03 35.00
N VAL A 40 21.07 -16.59 34.35
CA VAL A 40 21.58 -16.06 33.08
C VAL A 40 20.41 -16.13 32.09
N GLU A 41 19.86 -14.98 31.75
CA GLU A 41 18.81 -14.84 30.75
C GLU A 41 19.30 -15.49 29.44
N LYS A 42 18.86 -16.72 29.19
CA LYS A 42 19.01 -17.34 27.88
C LYS A 42 18.08 -16.60 26.95
N ILE A 43 18.58 -15.59 26.25
CA ILE A 43 17.91 -15.05 25.08
C ILE A 43 17.90 -16.17 24.02
N GLN A 44 16.85 -16.93 24.03
CA GLN A 44 16.58 -17.88 22.96
C GLN A 44 15.98 -17.07 21.80
N VAL A 45 16.84 -16.59 20.90
CA VAL A 45 16.40 -16.02 19.62
C VAL A 45 15.85 -17.18 18.79
N THR A 46 14.61 -17.53 19.02
CA THR A 46 13.82 -18.32 18.08
C THR A 46 13.34 -17.40 16.99
N GLY A 47 14.21 -17.07 16.04
CA GLY A 47 13.82 -16.47 14.79
C GLY A 47 13.02 -17.50 14.00
N SER A 48 11.71 -17.55 14.18
CA SER A 48 10.84 -18.16 13.20
C SER A 48 10.72 -17.16 12.05
N LEU A 49 11.59 -17.27 11.06
CA LEU A 49 11.35 -16.66 9.77
C LEU A 49 10.03 -17.24 9.26
N GLY A 50 8.90 -16.55 9.51
CA GLY A 50 7.56 -16.96 9.08
C GLY A 50 7.38 -17.02 7.56
N SER A 51 8.48 -17.07 6.84
CA SER A 51 8.61 -17.14 5.38
C SER A 51 9.44 -18.32 4.91
N LEU A 52 9.73 -19.30 5.77
CA LEU A 52 10.46 -20.49 5.35
C LEU A 52 9.64 -21.30 4.35
N PRO A 53 10.26 -21.84 3.28
CA PRO A 53 9.56 -22.60 2.24
C PRO A 53 8.78 -23.83 2.75
N GLY A 54 9.14 -24.35 3.93
CA GLY A 54 8.45 -25.49 4.56
C GLY A 54 7.21 -25.12 5.38
N GLN A 55 6.88 -23.84 5.53
CA GLN A 55 5.66 -23.41 6.21
C GLN A 55 4.45 -23.50 5.30
N ASP A 56 3.31 -23.81 5.91
CA ASP A 56 2.03 -23.85 5.19
C ASP A 56 1.62 -22.47 4.75
N VAL A 57 1.25 -22.35 3.47
CA VAL A 57 0.79 -21.11 2.85
C VAL A 57 -0.59 -21.34 2.27
N GLU A 58 -1.61 -21.05 3.06
CA GLU A 58 -3.00 -21.24 2.68
C GLU A 58 -3.40 -20.41 1.46
N SER A 59 -2.85 -19.20 1.34
CA SER A 59 -3.13 -18.26 0.25
C SER A 59 -2.83 -18.77 -1.16
N VAL A 60 -1.98 -19.81 -1.30
CA VAL A 60 -1.60 -20.35 -2.62
C VAL A 60 -2.68 -21.24 -3.22
N PHE A 61 -3.33 -22.08 -2.40
CA PHE A 61 -4.38 -23.01 -2.85
C PHE A 61 -5.69 -22.90 -2.06
N GLY A 62 -5.71 -22.17 -0.95
CA GLY A 62 -6.85 -22.10 -0.04
C GLY A 62 -6.93 -23.25 0.96
N PHE A 63 -5.85 -23.99 1.13
CA PHE A 63 -5.68 -24.96 2.20
C PHE A 63 -4.19 -25.06 2.55
N GLY A 64 -3.91 -25.43 3.82
CA GLY A 64 -2.56 -25.46 4.36
C GLY A 64 -1.68 -26.47 3.62
N LYS A 65 -0.79 -25.94 2.79
CA LYS A 65 0.28 -26.65 2.11
C LYS A 65 1.52 -25.76 2.07
N SER A 66 2.68 -26.36 2.29
CA SER A 66 3.92 -25.61 2.14
C SER A 66 4.19 -25.23 0.69
N ILE A 67 4.98 -24.16 0.48
CA ILE A 67 5.40 -23.78 -0.87
C ILE A 67 6.14 -24.91 -1.58
N LEU A 68 6.88 -25.74 -0.83
CA LEU A 68 7.61 -26.90 -1.37
C LEU A 68 6.69 -27.99 -1.94
N GLU A 69 5.47 -28.10 -1.42
CA GLU A 69 4.49 -29.10 -1.83
C GLU A 69 3.50 -28.57 -2.87
N THR A 70 3.60 -27.28 -3.24
CA THR A 70 2.68 -26.65 -4.18
C THR A 70 3.33 -26.48 -5.56
N PRO A 71 2.67 -26.86 -6.66
CA PRO A 71 3.18 -26.65 -8.01
C PRO A 71 2.98 -25.19 -8.47
N ARG A 72 3.34 -24.23 -7.62
CA ARG A 72 3.23 -22.81 -7.87
C ARG A 72 4.46 -22.06 -7.41
N SER A 73 4.72 -20.94 -8.06
CA SER A 73 5.77 -20.02 -7.67
C SER A 73 5.20 -18.96 -6.75
N ALA A 74 5.61 -18.97 -5.50
CA ALA A 74 5.20 -17.99 -4.51
C ALA A 74 6.41 -17.44 -3.75
N SER A 75 6.32 -16.24 -3.25
CA SER A 75 7.22 -15.62 -2.28
C SER A 75 6.40 -15.22 -1.07
N THR A 76 6.85 -15.57 0.11
CA THR A 76 6.24 -15.17 1.36
C THR A 76 7.18 -14.23 2.09
N ILE A 77 6.68 -13.06 2.46
CA ILE A 77 7.44 -12.01 3.13
C ILE A 77 6.80 -11.82 4.50
N SER A 78 7.55 -12.14 5.57
CA SER A 78 7.06 -12.01 6.93
C SER A 78 7.26 -10.60 7.48
N GLN A 79 6.51 -10.26 8.55
CA GLN A 79 6.70 -9.04 9.32
C GLN A 79 8.18 -8.88 9.74
N GLU A 80 8.81 -9.93 10.27
CA GLU A 80 10.22 -9.91 10.68
C GLU A 80 11.16 -9.54 9.53
N GLN A 81 10.88 -10.02 8.31
CA GLN A 81 11.66 -9.63 7.13
C GLN A 81 11.43 -8.18 6.76
N MET A 82 10.18 -7.71 6.79
CA MET A 82 9.86 -6.31 6.51
C MET A 82 10.57 -5.38 7.52
N GLU A 83 10.49 -5.68 8.79
CA GLU A 83 11.18 -4.92 9.85
C GLU A 83 12.71 -4.97 9.72
N ARG A 84 13.28 -6.15 9.48
CA ARG A 84 14.74 -6.37 9.38
C ARG A 84 15.37 -5.61 8.22
N PHE A 85 14.65 -5.51 7.12
CA PHE A 85 15.12 -4.84 5.91
C PHE A 85 14.51 -3.44 5.74
N ASN A 86 13.77 -2.97 6.75
CA ASN A 86 13.08 -1.67 6.77
C ASN A 86 12.21 -1.44 5.53
N VAL A 87 11.42 -2.47 5.18
CA VAL A 87 10.46 -2.40 4.07
C VAL A 87 9.20 -1.71 4.57
N SER A 88 8.93 -0.54 4.06
CA SER A 88 7.82 0.32 4.48
C SER A 88 6.80 0.60 3.36
N ASP A 89 7.16 0.29 2.13
CA ASP A 89 6.35 0.53 0.95
C ASP A 89 6.14 -0.75 0.13
N ILE A 90 5.02 -0.85 -0.56
CA ILE A 90 4.69 -2.01 -1.39
C ILE A 90 5.71 -2.20 -2.53
N ASP A 91 6.24 -1.12 -3.08
CA ASP A 91 7.23 -1.17 -4.17
C ASP A 91 8.55 -1.81 -3.72
N GLU A 92 8.90 -1.71 -2.45
CA GLU A 92 10.11 -2.33 -1.89
C GLU A 92 10.01 -3.86 -1.81
N LEU A 93 8.78 -4.41 -1.83
CA LEU A 93 8.58 -5.87 -1.86
C LEU A 93 9.14 -6.54 -3.13
N VAL A 94 9.37 -5.78 -4.19
CA VAL A 94 9.98 -6.27 -5.45
C VAL A 94 11.35 -6.93 -5.18
N ALA A 95 12.11 -6.42 -4.21
CA ALA A 95 13.41 -7.00 -3.85
C ALA A 95 13.31 -8.44 -3.33
N PHE A 96 12.14 -8.85 -2.82
CA PHE A 96 11.92 -10.17 -2.22
C PHE A 96 11.10 -11.10 -3.12
N ALA A 97 10.55 -10.60 -4.22
CA ALA A 97 9.64 -11.36 -5.07
C ALA A 97 10.08 -11.32 -6.55
N PRO A 98 10.97 -12.24 -6.98
CA PRO A 98 11.40 -12.30 -8.37
C PRO A 98 10.21 -12.40 -9.35
N GLY A 99 10.27 -11.63 -10.44
CA GLY A 99 9.20 -11.58 -11.45
C GLY A 99 8.05 -10.63 -11.09
N THR A 100 8.27 -9.77 -10.10
CA THR A 100 7.43 -8.60 -9.83
C THR A 100 8.13 -7.33 -10.28
N PHE A 101 7.34 -6.30 -10.47
CA PHE A 101 7.81 -4.95 -10.82
C PHE A 101 6.91 -3.91 -10.13
N THR A 102 7.46 -2.73 -9.89
CA THR A 102 6.69 -1.64 -9.28
C THR A 102 5.58 -1.18 -10.20
N GLN A 103 4.39 -1.00 -9.64
CA GLN A 103 3.24 -0.41 -10.31
C GLN A 103 2.81 0.81 -9.49
N SER A 104 3.41 1.95 -9.80
CA SER A 104 2.94 3.21 -9.26
C SER A 104 2.18 3.99 -10.33
N PHE A 105 1.07 4.58 -9.93
CA PHE A 105 0.29 5.46 -10.79
C PHE A 105 0.52 6.90 -10.35
N PHE A 106 1.25 7.65 -11.18
CA PHE A 106 1.67 9.02 -10.85
C PHE A 106 2.34 9.14 -9.47
N GLY A 107 3.24 8.20 -9.15
CA GLY A 107 3.99 8.22 -7.89
C GLY A 107 3.32 7.55 -6.70
N VAL A 108 2.06 7.11 -6.82
CA VAL A 108 1.34 6.41 -5.74
C VAL A 108 1.37 4.90 -6.00
N ALA A 109 1.93 4.13 -5.06
CA ALA A 109 2.10 2.70 -5.17
C ALA A 109 0.87 1.94 -4.61
N GLY A 110 -0.01 1.45 -5.49
CA GLY A 110 -1.22 0.73 -5.09
C GLY A 110 -1.06 -0.79 -5.12
N SER A 111 -0.27 -1.33 -6.05
CA SER A 111 -0.04 -2.76 -6.23
C SER A 111 1.31 -3.00 -6.88
N LEU A 112 1.63 -4.26 -7.20
CA LEU A 112 2.78 -4.65 -8.02
C LEU A 112 2.32 -5.29 -9.31
N ASP A 113 3.10 -5.09 -10.37
CA ASP A 113 3.00 -5.94 -11.56
C ASP A 113 3.61 -7.30 -11.25
N VAL A 114 2.92 -8.36 -11.65
CA VAL A 114 3.39 -9.72 -11.53
C VAL A 114 3.46 -10.35 -12.92
N ARG A 115 4.66 -10.76 -13.34
CA ARG A 115 4.92 -11.30 -14.67
C ARG A 115 4.45 -10.39 -15.81
N GLY A 116 4.63 -9.08 -15.65
CA GLY A 116 4.32 -8.06 -16.66
C GLY A 116 2.83 -7.73 -16.80
N THR A 117 2.00 -8.08 -15.82
CA THR A 117 0.60 -7.68 -15.75
C THR A 117 0.27 -7.16 -14.36
N PRO A 118 -0.66 -6.20 -14.22
CA PRO A 118 -1.08 -5.72 -12.91
C PRO A 118 -1.53 -6.87 -12.00
N GLY A 119 -0.89 -6.96 -10.83
CA GLY A 119 -1.26 -7.92 -9.79
C GLY A 119 -2.60 -7.58 -9.16
N GLU A 120 -3.28 -8.58 -8.64
CA GLU A 120 -4.48 -8.39 -7.83
C GLU A 120 -4.11 -8.34 -6.35
N THR A 121 -4.91 -7.61 -5.57
CA THR A 121 -4.76 -7.59 -4.12
C THR A 121 -5.86 -8.39 -3.44
N TYR A 122 -5.46 -9.22 -2.49
CA TYR A 122 -6.32 -10.04 -1.65
C TYR A 122 -6.05 -9.72 -0.18
N PHE A 123 -7.06 -9.78 0.63
CA PHE A 123 -6.96 -9.69 2.07
C PHE A 123 -7.59 -10.94 2.68
N ARG A 124 -6.80 -11.74 3.41
CA ARG A 124 -7.23 -13.03 3.95
C ARG A 124 -7.89 -13.95 2.89
N GLY A 125 -7.33 -13.98 1.69
CA GLY A 125 -7.86 -14.78 0.58
C GLY A 125 -9.09 -14.19 -0.13
N VAL A 126 -9.59 -13.04 0.29
CA VAL A 126 -10.71 -12.36 -0.38
C VAL A 126 -10.17 -11.26 -1.28
N LYS A 127 -10.55 -11.31 -2.55
CA LYS A 127 -10.16 -10.32 -3.55
C LYS A 127 -10.69 -8.93 -3.16
N ARG A 128 -9.81 -7.94 -3.25
CA ARG A 128 -10.14 -6.53 -3.08
C ARG A 128 -10.41 -5.85 -4.41
N LEU A 129 -10.92 -4.62 -4.35
CA LEU A 129 -10.99 -3.76 -5.54
C LEU A 129 -9.57 -3.48 -6.06
N ASP A 130 -9.46 -3.38 -7.37
CA ASP A 130 -8.19 -3.02 -8.00
C ASP A 130 -7.77 -1.61 -7.57
N ASN A 131 -6.52 -1.51 -7.12
CA ASN A 131 -5.90 -0.24 -6.73
C ASN A 131 -4.60 -0.08 -7.52
N PRO A 132 -4.64 0.52 -8.71
CA PRO A 132 -3.43 0.75 -9.51
C PRO A 132 -2.53 1.85 -8.93
N GLY A 133 -3.01 2.68 -8.03
CA GLY A 133 -2.28 3.81 -7.46
C GLY A 133 -3.20 4.98 -7.08
N ASN A 134 -4.42 4.68 -6.65
CA ASN A 134 -5.32 5.70 -6.12
C ASN A 134 -4.98 6.05 -4.66
N TYR A 135 -4.37 5.13 -3.95
CA TYR A 135 -3.86 5.28 -2.58
C TYR A 135 -2.75 4.26 -2.34
N PRO A 136 -1.79 4.52 -1.44
CA PRO A 136 -0.79 3.52 -1.07
C PRO A 136 -1.47 2.33 -0.39
N THR A 137 -1.02 1.12 -0.72
CA THR A 137 -1.50 -0.06 -0.02
C THR A 137 -0.69 -0.25 1.25
N PRO A 138 -1.29 -0.12 2.45
CA PRO A 138 -0.55 -0.20 3.70
C PRO A 138 -0.06 -1.63 3.95
N ILE A 139 1.25 -1.80 4.08
CA ILE A 139 1.88 -3.11 4.35
C ILE A 139 2.17 -3.31 5.83
N GLY A 140 2.37 -2.24 6.60
CA GLY A 140 2.73 -2.28 8.02
C GLY A 140 1.73 -3.01 8.92
N ALA A 141 0.45 -3.04 8.53
CA ALA A 141 -0.61 -3.77 9.22
C ALA A 141 -0.60 -5.29 8.96
N SER A 142 0.34 -5.79 8.13
CA SER A 142 0.42 -7.20 7.75
C SER A 142 1.45 -7.96 8.55
N SER A 143 1.09 -9.15 9.02
CA SER A 143 2.04 -10.11 9.60
C SER A 143 2.82 -10.86 8.52
N ARG A 144 2.20 -11.02 7.35
CA ARG A 144 2.75 -11.72 6.20
C ARG A 144 2.09 -11.25 4.92
N ILE A 145 2.88 -11.15 3.86
CA ILE A 145 2.41 -10.88 2.51
C ILE A 145 2.87 -12.02 1.61
N ASP A 146 1.91 -12.66 0.95
CA ASP A 146 2.19 -13.77 0.03
C ASP A 146 2.03 -13.26 -1.41
N ILE A 147 3.09 -13.34 -2.20
CA ILE A 147 3.09 -12.93 -3.61
C ILE A 147 3.10 -14.19 -4.47
N VAL A 148 1.97 -14.50 -5.08
CA VAL A 148 1.78 -15.70 -5.89
C VAL A 148 1.83 -15.33 -7.37
N ARG A 149 2.68 -16.01 -8.10
CA ARG A 149 2.89 -15.83 -9.54
C ARG A 149 2.06 -16.82 -10.33
N GLY A 150 1.11 -16.31 -11.07
CA GLY A 150 0.10 -17.05 -11.81
C GLY A 150 -1.32 -16.85 -11.27
N PRO A 151 -2.36 -17.36 -11.94
CA PRO A 151 -3.74 -17.12 -11.55
C PRO A 151 -4.05 -17.67 -10.16
N ALA A 152 -4.98 -17.06 -9.44
CA ALA A 152 -5.44 -17.55 -8.15
C ALA A 152 -6.04 -18.97 -8.25
N SER A 153 -6.14 -19.65 -7.11
CA SER A 153 -6.85 -20.92 -7.03
C SER A 153 -8.32 -20.71 -7.42
N PRO A 154 -8.96 -21.67 -8.10
CA PRO A 154 -10.37 -21.57 -8.48
C PRO A 154 -11.32 -21.26 -7.31
N ILE A 155 -10.94 -21.59 -6.08
CA ILE A 155 -11.74 -21.27 -4.88
C ILE A 155 -11.84 -19.77 -4.60
N TYR A 156 -10.89 -18.99 -5.09
CA TYR A 156 -10.88 -17.52 -4.96
C TYR A 156 -11.65 -16.82 -6.09
N GLY A 157 -12.23 -17.57 -7.01
CA GLY A 157 -12.97 -17.04 -8.15
C GLY A 157 -12.10 -16.58 -9.32
N PRO A 158 -12.66 -15.79 -10.25
CA PRO A 158 -11.94 -15.28 -11.41
C PRO A 158 -10.77 -14.39 -11.00
N SER A 159 -9.60 -14.60 -11.61
CA SER A 159 -8.39 -13.84 -11.32
C SER A 159 -7.60 -13.47 -12.57
N LYS A 160 -6.75 -12.45 -12.46
CA LYS A 160 -5.77 -12.11 -13.49
C LYS A 160 -4.72 -13.22 -13.62
N ILE A 161 -4.13 -13.32 -14.81
CA ILE A 161 -3.19 -14.41 -15.15
C ILE A 161 -1.78 -14.24 -14.57
N GLY A 162 -1.37 -12.98 -14.29
CA GLY A 162 -0.02 -12.67 -13.82
C GLY A 162 0.23 -13.14 -12.40
N GLY A 163 -0.63 -12.76 -11.50
CA GLY A 163 -0.52 -13.11 -10.10
C GLY A 163 -1.27 -12.19 -9.16
N TYR A 164 -1.05 -12.39 -7.88
CA TYR A 164 -1.71 -11.63 -6.83
C TYR A 164 -0.84 -11.53 -5.57
N LEU A 165 -1.14 -10.53 -4.77
CA LEU A 165 -0.61 -10.32 -3.44
C LEU A 165 -1.72 -10.59 -2.42
N ASN A 166 -1.45 -11.42 -1.42
CA ASN A 166 -2.39 -11.68 -0.34
C ASN A 166 -1.84 -11.13 0.97
N PHE A 167 -2.56 -10.21 1.56
CA PHE A 167 -2.22 -9.54 2.81
C PHE A 167 -2.88 -10.27 3.97
N ASN A 168 -2.05 -10.76 4.89
CA ASN A 168 -2.50 -11.40 6.12
C ASN A 168 -2.31 -10.41 7.27
N PRO A 169 -3.37 -9.98 7.96
CA PRO A 169 -3.27 -9.00 9.02
C PRO A 169 -2.45 -9.50 10.21
N LYS A 170 -1.89 -8.59 10.97
CA LYS A 170 -1.27 -8.91 12.26
C LYS A 170 -2.30 -9.55 13.19
N SER A 171 -1.88 -10.57 13.92
CA SER A 171 -2.75 -11.38 14.76
C SER A 171 -2.01 -11.78 16.05
N ALA A 172 -2.74 -11.98 17.11
CA ALA A 172 -2.20 -12.50 18.36
C ALA A 172 -1.81 -14.00 18.30
N ARG A 173 -1.97 -14.63 17.14
CA ARG A 173 -1.51 -15.99 16.90
C ARG A 173 -0.16 -15.96 16.21
N ALA A 174 0.83 -16.61 16.82
CA ALA A 174 2.12 -16.87 16.18
C ALA A 174 1.94 -17.78 14.95
N SER A 175 2.98 -17.86 14.11
CA SER A 175 2.99 -18.69 12.89
C SER A 175 2.63 -20.16 13.13
N GLY A 176 2.81 -20.66 14.36
CA GLY A 176 2.39 -22.00 14.77
C GLY A 176 0.93 -22.14 15.20
N GLY A 177 0.12 -21.09 15.06
CA GLY A 177 -1.30 -21.11 15.43
C GLY A 177 -1.58 -21.02 16.92
N GLN A 178 -0.56 -20.88 17.77
CA GLN A 178 -0.70 -20.67 19.22
C GLN A 178 -0.85 -19.19 19.54
N TYR A 179 -1.53 -18.87 20.63
CA TYR A 179 -1.57 -17.52 21.15
C TYR A 179 -0.18 -17.06 21.62
N LEU A 180 0.02 -15.76 21.63
CA LEU A 180 1.19 -15.18 22.29
C LEU A 180 1.13 -15.52 23.79
N ASP A 181 2.27 -15.82 24.39
CA ASP A 181 2.36 -16.22 25.81
C ASP A 181 2.11 -15.04 26.75
N ALA A 182 2.42 -13.83 26.31
CA ALA A 182 2.25 -12.59 27.07
C ALA A 182 1.91 -11.42 26.13
N PRO A 183 1.32 -10.34 26.66
CA PRO A 183 1.17 -9.11 25.89
C PRO A 183 2.53 -8.60 25.42
N THR A 184 2.60 -8.26 24.13
CA THR A 184 3.78 -7.67 23.50
C THR A 184 3.33 -6.48 22.67
N GLY A 185 4.22 -5.54 22.44
CA GLY A 185 3.92 -4.37 21.63
C GLY A 185 5.17 -3.61 21.27
N ALA A 186 5.03 -2.71 20.32
CA ALA A 186 6.07 -1.83 19.85
C ALA A 186 5.54 -0.42 19.62
N LEU A 187 6.42 0.55 19.80
CA LEU A 187 6.21 1.94 19.44
C LEU A 187 7.40 2.38 18.60
N SER A 188 7.14 2.88 17.40
CA SER A 188 8.18 3.36 16.50
C SER A 188 7.85 4.75 15.97
N TYR A 189 8.88 5.57 15.83
CA TYR A 189 8.78 6.86 15.15
C TYR A 189 9.89 6.98 14.13
N THR A 190 9.49 7.19 12.88
CA THR A 190 10.41 7.37 11.76
C THR A 190 10.35 8.81 11.30
N THR A 191 11.51 9.44 11.14
CA THR A 191 11.64 10.78 10.58
C THR A 191 12.70 10.78 9.48
N GLY A 192 12.57 11.66 8.51
CA GLY A 192 13.46 11.72 7.37
C GLY A 192 13.42 13.05 6.63
N SER A 193 13.97 13.06 5.41
CA SER A 193 13.90 14.22 4.53
C SER A 193 12.45 14.53 4.16
N TRP A 194 12.22 15.76 3.73
CA TRP A 194 10.90 16.28 3.34
C TRP A 194 9.86 16.11 4.44
N ASP A 195 10.24 16.50 5.65
CA ASP A 195 9.40 16.47 6.86
C ASP A 195 8.72 15.12 7.13
N LYS A 196 9.33 14.02 6.62
CA LYS A 196 8.82 12.66 6.83
C LYS A 196 8.62 12.38 8.31
N SER A 197 7.41 11.99 8.68
CA SER A 197 6.99 11.69 10.04
C SER A 197 6.00 10.53 10.05
N ILE A 198 6.45 9.36 10.53
CA ILE A 198 5.60 8.17 10.66
C ILE A 198 5.65 7.71 12.11
N LEU A 199 4.48 7.63 12.74
CA LEU A 199 4.32 7.06 14.08
C LEU A 199 3.56 5.75 13.96
N THR A 200 4.16 4.64 14.40
CA THR A 200 3.49 3.35 14.52
C THR A 200 3.40 2.92 15.97
N ALA A 201 2.28 2.32 16.33
CA ALA A 201 2.07 1.73 17.64
C ALA A 201 1.30 0.42 17.49
N GLU A 202 1.76 -0.62 18.18
CA GLU A 202 1.09 -1.92 18.14
C GLU A 202 1.13 -2.62 19.49
N VAL A 203 0.09 -3.41 19.75
CA VAL A 203 0.01 -4.25 20.93
C VAL A 203 -0.83 -5.48 20.62
N GLY A 204 -0.37 -6.63 21.06
CA GLY A 204 -1.09 -7.88 20.95
C GLY A 204 -0.83 -8.79 22.13
N GLY A 205 -1.70 -9.73 22.39
CA GLY A 205 -1.49 -10.65 23.49
C GLY A 205 -2.67 -11.59 23.74
N PRO A 206 -2.50 -12.48 24.73
CA PRO A 206 -3.55 -13.33 25.20
C PRO A 206 -4.57 -12.55 26.04
N ALA A 207 -5.81 -12.98 25.98
CA ALA A 207 -6.89 -12.48 26.80
C ALA A 207 -7.89 -13.63 27.09
N SER A 208 -8.94 -13.34 27.83
CA SER A 208 -10.06 -14.26 27.99
C SER A 208 -11.40 -13.53 27.92
N VAL A 209 -12.36 -14.15 27.28
CA VAL A 209 -13.71 -13.64 27.20
C VAL A 209 -14.70 -14.74 27.55
N ALA A 210 -15.56 -14.51 28.54
CA ALA A 210 -16.54 -15.49 29.05
C ALA A 210 -15.91 -16.87 29.39
N GLY A 211 -14.68 -16.89 29.90
CA GLY A 211 -13.94 -18.09 30.25
C GLY A 211 -13.36 -18.86 29.06
N LYS A 212 -13.33 -18.27 27.88
CA LYS A 212 -12.70 -18.79 26.68
C LYS A 212 -11.38 -18.09 26.40
N GLU A 213 -10.41 -18.82 25.86
CA GLU A 213 -9.17 -18.22 25.39
C GLU A 213 -9.41 -17.30 24.20
N MET A 214 -8.78 -16.15 24.25
CA MET A 214 -8.86 -15.12 23.22
C MET A 214 -7.48 -14.52 22.98
N GLY A 215 -7.19 -14.19 21.74
CA GLY A 215 -6.08 -13.31 21.37
C GLY A 215 -6.60 -12.02 20.78
N TYR A 216 -5.85 -10.94 21.01
CA TYR A 216 -6.08 -9.65 20.38
C TYR A 216 -4.79 -9.10 19.79
N TYR A 217 -4.92 -8.34 18.72
CA TYR A 217 -3.83 -7.54 18.16
C TYR A 217 -4.40 -6.23 17.62
N ILE A 218 -3.75 -5.13 17.98
CA ILE A 218 -4.13 -3.79 17.55
C ILE A 218 -2.89 -3.12 16.97
N TYR A 219 -3.02 -2.53 15.79
CA TYR A 219 -2.00 -1.79 15.09
C TYR A 219 -2.53 -0.41 14.68
N GLY A 220 -1.71 0.60 14.83
CA GLY A 220 -1.98 1.95 14.37
C GLY A 220 -0.76 2.56 13.73
N GLU A 221 -0.97 3.29 12.63
CA GLU A 221 0.03 4.06 11.91
C GLU A 221 -0.53 5.43 11.56
N LEU A 222 0.27 6.44 11.76
CA LEU A 222 0.00 7.81 11.39
C LEU A 222 1.20 8.33 10.61
N GLU A 223 0.98 8.72 9.38
CA GLU A 223 1.99 9.35 8.53
C GLU A 223 1.58 10.78 8.20
N ASN A 224 2.54 11.68 8.21
CA ASN A 224 2.47 13.00 7.64
C ASN A 224 3.84 13.29 7.06
N SER A 225 3.92 13.35 5.75
CA SER A 225 5.17 13.46 5.01
C SER A 225 5.00 14.39 3.81
N ASP A 226 5.95 15.28 3.60
CA ASP A 226 6.09 15.96 2.33
C ASP A 226 6.88 15.05 1.36
N SER A 227 7.01 15.46 0.11
CA SER A 227 7.74 14.74 -0.92
C SER A 227 8.90 15.59 -1.48
N TYR A 228 9.80 14.95 -2.24
CA TYR A 228 10.76 15.65 -3.07
C TYR A 228 10.10 16.61 -4.07
N TYR A 229 8.89 16.28 -4.53
CA TYR A 229 8.16 17.07 -5.50
C TYR A 229 7.36 18.18 -4.82
N ASP A 230 7.38 19.38 -5.42
CA ASP A 230 6.66 20.55 -4.91
C ASP A 230 5.15 20.28 -4.88
N ASN A 231 4.47 20.78 -3.87
CA ASN A 231 3.02 20.63 -3.65
C ASN A 231 2.52 19.19 -3.51
N THR A 232 3.39 18.26 -3.10
CA THR A 232 3.00 16.87 -2.89
C THR A 232 3.24 16.45 -1.46
N GLN A 233 2.29 15.72 -0.90
CA GLN A 233 2.32 15.23 0.46
C GLN A 233 1.61 13.88 0.58
N THR A 234 1.83 13.21 1.71
CA THR A 234 1.11 12.01 2.13
C THR A 234 0.65 12.22 3.56
N ASP A 235 -0.65 12.23 3.76
CA ASP A 235 -1.30 12.13 5.06
C ASP A 235 -2.04 10.79 5.12
N GLN A 236 -1.67 9.93 6.08
CA GLN A 236 -2.22 8.58 6.14
C GLN A 236 -2.51 8.18 7.58
N THR A 237 -3.65 7.54 7.78
CA THR A 237 -4.03 6.87 9.02
C THR A 237 -4.41 5.43 8.74
N VAL A 238 -3.72 4.49 9.35
CA VAL A 238 -4.06 3.06 9.29
C VAL A 238 -4.36 2.57 10.70
N LEU A 239 -5.54 1.99 10.90
CA LEU A 239 -5.92 1.33 12.15
C LEU A 239 -6.37 -0.09 11.84
N GLN A 240 -5.81 -1.07 12.53
CA GLN A 240 -6.20 -2.46 12.38
C GLN A 240 -6.42 -3.09 13.75
N ALA A 241 -7.46 -3.91 13.86
CA ALA A 241 -7.69 -4.76 15.01
C ALA A 241 -8.04 -6.17 14.56
N SER A 242 -7.48 -7.17 15.25
CA SER A 242 -7.72 -8.59 15.00
C SER A 242 -7.98 -9.30 16.31
N PHE A 243 -8.98 -10.15 16.31
CA PHE A 243 -9.40 -10.94 17.47
C PHE A 243 -9.61 -12.39 17.07
N ASN A 244 -9.18 -13.30 17.94
CA ASN A 244 -9.33 -14.75 17.77
C ASN A 244 -9.90 -15.32 19.06
N VAL A 245 -10.96 -16.10 19.00
CA VAL A 245 -11.60 -16.70 20.18
C VAL A 245 -11.81 -18.18 19.94
N ASP A 246 -11.23 -19.03 20.79
CA ASP A 246 -11.46 -20.47 20.77
C ASP A 246 -12.73 -20.80 21.57
N ILE A 247 -13.82 -21.08 20.85
CA ILE A 247 -15.11 -21.39 21.45
C ILE A 247 -15.11 -22.81 22.00
N THR A 248 -14.54 -23.76 21.24
CA THR A 248 -14.26 -25.13 21.64
C THR A 248 -12.90 -25.54 21.05
N ASP A 249 -12.40 -26.71 21.41
CA ASP A 249 -11.16 -27.25 20.84
C ASP A 249 -11.20 -27.33 19.30
N ASN A 250 -12.40 -27.46 18.73
CA ASN A 250 -12.60 -27.62 17.30
C ASN A 250 -13.26 -26.40 16.62
N LEU A 251 -13.68 -25.38 17.37
CA LEU A 251 -14.40 -24.21 16.83
C LEU A 251 -13.74 -22.90 17.26
N ARG A 252 -13.31 -22.11 16.29
CA ARG A 252 -12.70 -20.79 16.47
C ARG A 252 -13.49 -19.73 15.72
N PHE A 253 -13.59 -18.56 16.32
CA PHE A 253 -13.98 -17.32 15.66
C PHE A 253 -12.77 -16.41 15.47
N GLU A 254 -12.62 -15.90 14.26
CA GLU A 254 -11.65 -14.86 13.93
C GLU A 254 -12.38 -13.67 13.34
N PHE A 255 -12.19 -12.50 13.93
CA PHE A 255 -12.85 -11.30 13.45
C PHE A 255 -11.95 -10.08 13.63
N GLY A 256 -12.24 -9.05 12.89
CA GLY A 256 -11.46 -7.84 12.94
C GLY A 256 -11.72 -6.91 11.76
N GLY A 257 -10.82 -5.98 11.59
CA GLY A 257 -10.93 -5.05 10.47
C GLY A 257 -9.76 -4.10 10.40
N MET A 258 -9.76 -3.34 9.32
CA MET A 258 -8.80 -2.28 9.05
C MET A 258 -9.55 -1.04 8.57
N TYR A 259 -9.22 0.09 9.15
CA TYR A 259 -9.56 1.42 8.67
C TYR A 259 -8.32 2.02 8.05
N HIS A 260 -8.46 2.60 6.86
CA HIS A 260 -7.42 3.30 6.15
C HIS A 260 -8.00 4.60 5.61
N ASP A 261 -7.39 5.70 6.00
CA ASP A 261 -7.69 7.06 5.55
C ASP A 261 -6.42 7.63 4.92
N TYR A 262 -6.54 8.16 3.73
CA TYR A 262 -5.42 8.67 2.95
C TYR A 262 -5.81 9.96 2.25
N ASP A 263 -4.99 10.97 2.44
CA ASP A 263 -4.99 12.22 1.68
C ASP A 263 -3.58 12.46 1.12
N GLY A 264 -3.50 12.66 -0.18
CA GLY A 264 -2.21 12.89 -0.83
C GLY A 264 -2.33 13.39 -2.25
N ASN A 265 -1.23 13.42 -2.96
CA ASN A 265 -1.17 13.93 -4.31
C ASN A 265 -0.60 12.88 -5.25
N GLN A 266 -1.15 12.83 -6.46
CA GLN A 266 -0.53 12.14 -7.58
C GLN A 266 0.39 13.12 -8.33
N VAL A 267 1.61 12.67 -8.63
CA VAL A 267 2.61 13.51 -9.33
C VAL A 267 2.39 13.41 -10.83
N ALA A 268 1.78 14.44 -11.42
CA ALA A 268 1.69 14.55 -12.86
C ALA A 268 3.02 15.05 -13.47
N GLY A 269 3.53 14.31 -14.42
CA GLY A 269 4.74 14.68 -15.16
C GLY A 269 4.49 15.74 -16.23
N TRP A 270 5.57 16.34 -16.72
CA TRP A 270 5.54 17.30 -17.82
C TRP A 270 5.25 16.60 -19.15
N ASN A 271 4.46 17.25 -19.99
CA ASN A 271 3.98 16.68 -21.26
C ASN A 271 4.90 16.94 -22.47
N ARG A 272 5.86 17.86 -22.36
CA ARG A 272 6.78 18.23 -23.44
C ARG A 272 8.19 17.78 -23.07
N LEU A 273 8.42 16.47 -23.20
CA LEU A 273 9.71 15.86 -22.87
C LEU A 273 10.68 16.06 -24.05
N THR A 274 11.65 16.94 -23.87
CA THR A 274 12.76 17.17 -24.81
C THR A 274 14.06 16.74 -24.16
N GLN A 275 15.11 16.58 -24.98
CA GLN A 275 16.44 16.28 -24.45
C GLN A 275 16.95 17.45 -23.57
N GLU A 276 16.65 18.70 -23.94
CA GLU A 276 17.04 19.89 -23.17
C GLU A 276 16.33 19.95 -21.80
N LEU A 277 15.08 19.43 -21.72
CA LEU A 277 14.41 19.30 -20.42
C LEU A 277 15.13 18.30 -19.52
N VAL A 278 15.59 17.19 -20.08
CA VAL A 278 16.31 16.15 -19.32
C VAL A 278 17.71 16.63 -18.91
N ASP A 279 18.42 17.33 -19.79
CA ASP A 279 19.83 17.67 -19.59
C ASP A 279 20.01 18.92 -18.69
N ASP A 280 19.15 19.93 -18.85
CA ASP A 280 19.32 21.21 -18.16
C ASP A 280 18.03 21.85 -17.61
N GLY A 281 16.90 21.12 -17.68
CA GLY A 281 15.61 21.59 -17.18
C GLY A 281 14.89 22.59 -18.09
N THR A 282 15.34 22.78 -19.35
CA THR A 282 14.70 23.72 -20.27
C THR A 282 13.37 23.18 -20.79
N TYR A 283 12.27 23.80 -20.37
CA TYR A 283 10.91 23.43 -20.75
C TYR A 283 10.33 24.42 -21.78
N ILE A 284 9.70 23.87 -22.81
CA ILE A 284 8.99 24.67 -23.83
C ILE A 284 7.64 25.12 -23.25
N THR A 285 7.48 26.42 -23.11
CA THR A 285 6.22 27.05 -22.68
C THR A 285 5.35 27.43 -23.88
N GLY A 286 4.12 27.81 -23.61
CA GLY A 286 3.13 28.22 -24.61
C GLY A 286 1.81 27.52 -24.36
N THR A 287 0.74 28.07 -24.83
CA THR A 287 -0.60 27.48 -24.80
C THR A 287 -0.82 26.63 -26.04
N ALA A 288 -1.51 25.49 -25.89
CA ALA A 288 -2.01 24.78 -27.07
C ALA A 288 -2.97 25.71 -27.83
N GLN A 289 -2.99 25.59 -29.15
CA GLN A 289 -4.04 26.30 -29.92
C GLN A 289 -5.41 25.84 -29.38
N PRO A 290 -6.31 26.79 -29.11
CA PRO A 290 -7.63 26.44 -28.62
C PRO A 290 -8.38 25.57 -29.62
N LEU A 291 -9.01 24.52 -29.14
CA LEU A 291 -10.02 23.78 -29.92
C LEU A 291 -11.29 24.59 -30.10
N ASP A 292 -11.47 25.63 -29.29
CA ASP A 292 -12.50 26.65 -29.41
C ASP A 292 -12.21 27.53 -30.62
N THR A 293 -12.76 27.16 -31.76
CA THR A 293 -12.53 27.80 -33.06
C THR A 293 -13.42 29.03 -33.26
N ASP A 294 -14.54 29.12 -32.56
CA ASP A 294 -15.48 30.25 -32.63
C ASP A 294 -15.31 31.27 -31.49
N GLY A 295 -14.53 30.93 -30.47
CA GLY A 295 -14.18 31.85 -29.37
C GLY A 295 -15.28 32.03 -28.32
N ASP A 296 -16.21 31.08 -28.22
CA ASP A 296 -17.33 31.17 -27.27
C ASP A 296 -16.93 30.71 -25.82
N GLY A 297 -15.70 30.22 -25.63
CA GLY A 297 -15.16 29.74 -24.36
C GLY A 297 -15.55 28.32 -24.01
N GLN A 298 -16.16 27.56 -24.93
CA GLN A 298 -16.50 26.15 -24.78
C GLN A 298 -15.97 25.37 -25.98
N ILE A 299 -15.57 24.14 -25.77
CA ILE A 299 -15.21 23.23 -26.84
C ILE A 299 -16.46 22.42 -27.20
N SER A 300 -17.04 22.75 -28.35
CA SER A 300 -18.18 22.00 -28.87
C SER A 300 -17.77 20.63 -29.39
N HIS A 301 -18.74 19.74 -29.54
CA HIS A 301 -18.50 18.42 -30.12
C HIS A 301 -18.07 18.51 -31.60
N GLU A 302 -18.53 19.51 -32.32
CA GLU A 302 -18.19 19.75 -33.74
C GLU A 302 -16.73 20.18 -33.86
N GLU A 303 -16.27 21.13 -33.04
CA GLU A 303 -14.88 21.57 -32.98
C GLU A 303 -13.91 20.46 -32.61
N TYR A 304 -14.29 19.64 -31.61
CA TYR A 304 -13.51 18.48 -31.25
C TYR A 304 -13.47 17.44 -32.38
N ALA A 305 -14.60 17.22 -33.08
CA ALA A 305 -14.69 16.27 -34.18
C ALA A 305 -13.84 16.71 -35.38
N GLU A 306 -13.79 18.01 -35.70
CA GLU A 306 -12.94 18.53 -36.77
C GLU A 306 -11.47 18.19 -36.53
N VAL A 307 -10.98 18.36 -35.30
CA VAL A 307 -9.60 18.00 -34.93
C VAL A 307 -9.41 16.49 -34.91
N ALA A 308 -10.37 15.75 -34.37
CA ALA A 308 -10.31 14.30 -34.30
C ALA A 308 -10.33 13.65 -35.71
N ASP A 309 -11.15 14.15 -36.61
CA ASP A 309 -11.21 13.67 -38.00
C ASP A 309 -9.91 13.95 -38.77
N LEU A 310 -9.24 15.04 -38.46
CA LEU A 310 -7.93 15.38 -39.04
C LEU A 310 -6.83 14.42 -38.58
N VAL A 311 -6.88 13.98 -37.33
CA VAL A 311 -5.86 13.15 -36.68
C VAL A 311 -6.13 11.65 -36.83
N ALA A 312 -7.41 11.25 -36.79
CA ALA A 312 -7.82 9.85 -36.78
C ALA A 312 -7.25 9.00 -37.95
N PRO A 313 -7.20 9.49 -39.21
CA PRO A 313 -6.63 8.75 -40.31
C PRO A 313 -5.16 8.37 -40.11
N PHE A 314 -4.42 9.12 -39.32
CA PHE A 314 -2.98 8.95 -39.16
C PHE A 314 -2.63 8.13 -37.90
N ILE A 315 -3.49 8.16 -36.88
CA ILE A 315 -3.27 7.39 -35.66
C ILE A 315 -3.75 5.93 -35.78
N PHE A 316 -4.82 5.70 -36.56
CA PHE A 316 -5.51 4.41 -36.59
C PHE A 316 -5.37 3.60 -37.89
N THR A 317 -4.66 4.09 -38.90
CA THR A 317 -4.44 3.31 -40.12
C THR A 317 -3.07 2.61 -40.12
N PRO A 318 -3.01 1.28 -40.20
CA PRO A 318 -1.75 0.53 -40.26
C PRO A 318 -0.93 0.80 -41.56
N ALA A 319 -1.39 1.68 -42.42
CA ALA A 319 -0.83 1.88 -43.75
C ALA A 319 0.15 3.04 -43.84
N VAL A 320 0.27 3.89 -42.81
CA VAL A 320 1.24 5.00 -42.80
C VAL A 320 2.35 4.68 -41.80
N PRO A 321 3.57 4.34 -42.27
CA PRO A 321 4.70 4.16 -41.40
C PRO A 321 4.95 5.43 -40.57
N LEU A 322 5.30 5.25 -39.29
CA LEU A 322 5.55 6.38 -38.35
C LEU A 322 6.67 7.34 -38.86
N ASP A 323 7.56 6.83 -39.71
CA ASP A 323 8.66 7.57 -40.33
C ASP A 323 8.21 8.48 -41.49
N THR A 324 6.97 8.34 -42.00
CA THR A 324 6.40 9.19 -43.03
C THR A 324 5.46 10.28 -42.50
N VAL A 325 5.18 10.25 -41.20
CA VAL A 325 4.47 11.33 -40.50
C VAL A 325 5.49 12.43 -40.25
N THR A 326 5.55 13.41 -41.16
CA THR A 326 6.47 14.52 -41.05
C THR A 326 6.08 15.45 -39.91
N ALA A 327 7.04 16.14 -39.33
CA ALA A 327 6.81 17.17 -38.32
C ALA A 327 5.75 18.20 -38.77
N ASP A 328 5.72 18.51 -40.06
CA ASP A 328 4.74 19.42 -40.66
C ASP A 328 3.28 18.97 -40.48
N PHE A 329 3.01 17.69 -40.31
CA PHE A 329 1.67 17.19 -40.05
C PHE A 329 1.22 17.40 -38.60
N PHE A 330 2.13 17.28 -37.66
CA PHE A 330 1.83 17.53 -36.24
C PHE A 330 1.91 19.00 -35.87
N ASP A 331 2.60 19.81 -36.65
CA ASP A 331 2.76 21.25 -36.39
C ASP A 331 1.45 22.01 -36.18
N PRO A 332 0.39 21.82 -36.97
CA PRO A 332 -0.88 22.53 -36.75
C PRO A 332 -1.61 22.10 -35.46
N LEU A 333 -1.48 20.84 -35.07
CA LEU A 333 -2.12 20.27 -33.87
C LEU A 333 -1.29 20.46 -32.60
N MET A 334 0.03 20.61 -32.76
CA MET A 334 0.99 20.80 -31.67
C MET A 334 1.55 22.23 -31.68
N ALA A 335 1.14 23.10 -32.59
CA ALA A 335 1.55 24.47 -32.60
C ALA A 335 1.14 25.14 -31.29
N LEU A 336 2.10 25.75 -30.64
CA LEU A 336 1.88 26.50 -29.41
C LEU A 336 1.65 27.96 -29.77
N GLU A 337 0.65 28.54 -29.15
CA GLU A 337 0.53 30.00 -29.12
C GLU A 337 1.58 30.57 -28.17
N ASN A 338 2.26 31.63 -28.61
CA ASN A 338 3.29 32.31 -27.84
C ASN A 338 4.35 31.33 -27.24
N PRO A 339 5.03 30.53 -28.07
CA PRO A 339 6.04 29.62 -27.57
C PRO A 339 7.20 30.39 -26.94
N GLY A 340 7.71 29.86 -25.86
CA GLY A 340 8.87 30.37 -25.14
C GLY A 340 9.57 29.23 -24.41
N THR A 341 10.52 29.57 -23.57
CA THR A 341 11.20 28.60 -22.72
C THR A 341 11.25 29.09 -21.28
N THR A 342 11.25 28.15 -20.34
CA THR A 342 11.51 28.37 -18.91
C THR A 342 12.41 27.28 -18.39
N THR A 343 13.08 27.52 -17.27
CA THR A 343 13.87 26.49 -16.60
C THR A 343 13.06 25.94 -15.43
N LEU A 344 12.91 24.61 -15.37
CA LEU A 344 12.28 23.88 -14.30
C LEU A 344 13.33 23.28 -13.38
N SER A 345 13.07 23.29 -12.08
CA SER A 345 13.82 22.47 -11.14
C SER A 345 13.33 21.02 -11.20
N GLY A 346 14.16 20.07 -10.77
CA GLY A 346 13.76 18.65 -10.74
C GLY A 346 12.60 18.36 -9.78
N SER A 347 12.30 19.26 -8.85
CA SER A 347 11.18 19.14 -7.91
C SER A 347 9.85 19.69 -8.42
N GLN A 348 9.89 20.54 -9.46
CA GLN A 348 8.67 21.14 -9.99
C GLN A 348 7.80 20.14 -10.75
N THR A 349 6.51 20.19 -10.49
CA THR A 349 5.48 19.32 -11.11
C THR A 349 4.31 20.16 -11.60
N LEU A 350 3.35 19.53 -12.25
CA LEU A 350 2.09 20.14 -12.63
C LEU A 350 1.05 20.15 -11.50
N VAL A 351 1.40 19.64 -10.32
CA VAL A 351 0.49 19.53 -9.18
C VAL A 351 0.27 20.89 -8.56
N ALA A 352 -0.97 21.33 -8.49
CA ALA A 352 -1.35 22.51 -7.71
C ALA A 352 -1.50 22.18 -6.22
N PRO A 353 -1.35 23.14 -5.31
CA PRO A 353 -1.45 22.89 -3.86
C PRO A 353 -2.78 22.28 -3.40
N ASP A 354 -3.85 22.51 -4.16
CA ASP A 354 -5.20 22.03 -3.85
C ASP A 354 -5.57 20.74 -4.62
N ASP A 355 -4.67 20.19 -5.44
CA ASP A 355 -4.87 18.94 -6.16
C ASP A 355 -4.65 17.77 -5.20
N GLN A 356 -5.70 17.33 -4.53
CA GLN A 356 -5.65 16.25 -3.56
C GLN A 356 -6.48 15.05 -3.99
N LEU A 357 -5.97 13.89 -3.69
CA LEU A 357 -6.65 12.61 -3.81
C LEU A 357 -6.91 12.06 -2.41
N SER A 358 -8.19 11.92 -2.07
CA SER A 358 -8.62 11.37 -0.78
C SER A 358 -9.22 9.99 -0.96
N ASN A 359 -8.90 9.08 -0.06
CA ASN A 359 -9.50 7.76 -0.02
C ASN A 359 -9.73 7.31 1.42
N GLU A 360 -10.95 6.87 1.71
CA GLU A 360 -11.31 6.24 2.97
C GLU A 360 -11.80 4.82 2.71
N ALA A 361 -11.22 3.85 3.40
CA ALA A 361 -11.55 2.44 3.24
C ALA A 361 -11.73 1.74 4.59
N ILE A 362 -12.80 0.98 4.72
CA ILE A 362 -13.08 0.11 5.85
C ILE A 362 -13.15 -1.33 5.36
N THR A 363 -12.33 -2.19 5.94
CA THR A 363 -12.37 -3.63 5.70
C THR A 363 -12.77 -4.33 6.98
N LEU A 364 -13.80 -5.15 6.96
CA LEU A 364 -14.22 -5.97 8.08
C LEU A 364 -14.23 -7.43 7.67
N TYR A 365 -13.89 -8.31 8.62
CA TYR A 365 -13.96 -9.75 8.41
C TYR A 365 -14.49 -10.46 9.64
N PHE A 366 -15.14 -11.59 9.40
CA PHE A 366 -15.58 -12.51 10.42
C PHE A 366 -15.51 -13.93 9.86
N ASP A 367 -14.68 -14.78 10.45
CA ASP A 367 -14.47 -16.16 10.03
C ASP A 367 -14.91 -17.10 11.15
N THR A 368 -15.57 -18.17 10.77
CA THR A 368 -15.86 -19.31 11.62
C THR A 368 -15.06 -20.50 11.12
N ILE A 369 -14.12 -20.96 11.90
CA ILE A 369 -13.21 -22.03 11.53
C ILE A 369 -13.57 -23.27 12.39
N TYR A 370 -13.93 -24.34 11.71
CA TYR A 370 -14.21 -25.63 12.34
C TYR A 370 -13.19 -26.67 11.88
N TYR A 371 -12.49 -27.26 12.83
CA TYR A 371 -11.53 -28.33 12.59
C TYR A 371 -12.23 -29.67 12.72
N THR A 372 -12.15 -30.50 11.67
CA THR A 372 -12.57 -31.91 11.71
C THR A 372 -11.37 -32.78 11.95
N ASP A 373 -11.55 -33.80 12.79
CA ASP A 373 -10.52 -34.85 12.99
C ASP A 373 -10.22 -35.59 11.69
#